data_96dfff314655b9e31a500f22552cd893
#
_entry.id   96dfff314655b9e31a500f22552cd893
#
_cell.length_a   1.000
_cell.length_b   1.000
_cell.length_c   1.000
_cell.angle_alpha   90.00
_cell.angle_beta   90.00
_cell.angle_gamma   90.00
#
_symmetry.space_group_name_H-M   'P 1'
#
loop_
_entity.id
_entity.type
_entity.pdbx_description
1 polymer ?
#
loop_
_entity_poly.entity_id
_entity_poly.type
_entity_poly.pdbx_seq_one_letter_code
_entity_poly.pdbx_strand_id
1 'polypeptide(L)' 'MDVEAALALLVEEPGIGTKVETPRSEVVRRLYLPRVGYFVYYRVRGTFLEVVAFWHSRRGVGPSL' A
#
# COMPACT_ATOMS: atom_id res chain seq x y z
N MET A 1 1.86 14.52 -0.52
CA MET A 1 1.02 13.77 0.42
C MET A 1 1.90 13.08 1.43
N ASP A 2 1.69 13.34 2.71
CA ASP A 2 2.42 12.65 3.75
C ASP A 2 1.74 11.33 4.13
N VAL A 3 2.35 10.58 5.07
CA VAL A 3 1.84 9.26 5.43
C VAL A 3 0.45 9.33 6.07
N GLU A 4 0.23 10.31 6.94
CA GLU A 4 -1.08 10.48 7.58
C GLU A 4 -2.18 10.78 6.57
N ALA A 5 -1.92 11.71 5.66
CA ALA A 5 -2.89 12.06 4.61
C ALA A 5 -3.15 10.88 3.69
N ALA A 6 -2.11 10.09 3.38
CA ALA A 6 -2.26 8.89 2.56
C ALA A 6 -3.13 7.84 3.24
N LEU A 7 -2.91 7.60 4.53
CA LEU A 7 -3.72 6.62 5.27
C LEU A 7 -5.18 7.06 5.36
N ALA A 8 -5.43 8.35 5.58
CA ALA A 8 -6.79 8.89 5.59
C ALA A 8 -7.48 8.70 4.24
N LEU A 9 -6.75 8.93 3.14
CA LEU A 9 -7.28 8.72 1.80
C LEU A 9 -7.59 7.25 1.54
N LEU A 10 -6.72 6.35 1.97
CA LEU A 10 -6.92 4.91 1.79
C LEU A 10 -8.12 4.39 2.56
N VAL A 11 -8.41 4.96 3.72
CA VAL A 11 -9.59 4.58 4.49
C VAL A 11 -10.87 4.94 3.73
N GLU A 12 -10.89 6.08 3.05
CA GLU A 12 -12.05 6.51 2.29
C GLU A 12 -12.13 5.84 0.91
N GLU A 13 -10.99 5.62 0.27
CA GLU A 13 -10.92 5.05 -1.08
C GLU A 13 -9.90 3.92 -1.14
N PRO A 14 -10.20 2.75 -0.54
CA PRO A 14 -9.22 1.66 -0.47
C PRO A 14 -8.84 1.05 -1.83
N GLY A 15 -9.63 1.30 -2.86
CA GLY A 15 -9.31 0.82 -4.21
C GLY A 15 -8.37 1.70 -5.02
N ILE A 16 -7.87 2.80 -4.43
CA ILE A 16 -7.06 3.78 -5.16
C ILE A 16 -5.67 3.26 -5.54
N GLY A 17 -5.11 2.35 -4.75
CA GLY A 17 -3.79 1.80 -5.01
C GLY A 17 -3.78 0.81 -6.17
N THR A 18 -2.59 0.55 -6.71
CA THR A 18 -2.40 -0.42 -7.78
C THR A 18 -2.35 -1.84 -7.21
N LYS A 19 -3.07 -2.75 -7.84
CA LYS A 19 -3.01 -4.16 -7.47
C LYS A 19 -1.60 -4.72 -7.62
N VAL A 20 -1.18 -5.47 -6.62
CA VAL A 20 0.11 -6.17 -6.61
C VAL A 20 -0.16 -7.65 -6.64
N GLU A 21 0.49 -8.37 -7.55
CA GLU A 21 0.39 -9.82 -7.57
C GLU A 21 1.20 -10.42 -6.42
N THR A 22 0.58 -11.36 -5.73
CA THR A 22 1.22 -12.10 -4.64
C THR A 22 1.04 -13.59 -4.87
N PRO A 23 1.90 -14.43 -4.29
CA PRO A 23 1.73 -15.89 -4.38
C PRO A 23 0.48 -16.39 -3.63
N ARG A 24 -0.10 -15.54 -2.79
CA ARG A 24 -1.35 -15.85 -2.09
C ARG A 24 -2.52 -15.30 -2.89
N SER A 25 -3.70 -15.83 -2.68
CA SER A 25 -4.92 -15.35 -3.35
C SER A 25 -5.44 -14.04 -2.78
N GLU A 26 -4.74 -13.41 -1.85
CA GLU A 26 -5.13 -12.13 -1.27
C GLU A 26 -4.87 -10.98 -2.24
N VAL A 27 -5.75 -10.00 -2.23
CA VAL A 27 -5.56 -8.78 -3.00
C VAL A 27 -4.79 -7.78 -2.15
N VAL A 28 -3.56 -7.51 -2.55
CA VAL A 28 -2.72 -6.48 -1.97
C VAL A 28 -2.61 -5.34 -2.96
N ARG A 29 -2.66 -4.11 -2.46
CA ARG A 29 -2.48 -2.93 -3.29
C ARG A 29 -1.32 -2.12 -2.76
N ARG A 30 -0.75 -1.27 -3.63
CA ARG A 30 0.28 -0.33 -3.22
C ARG A 30 -0.06 1.06 -3.69
N LEU A 31 0.31 2.04 -2.88
CA LEU A 31 0.18 3.44 -3.20
C LEU A 31 1.57 4.09 -3.06
N TYR A 32 1.99 4.80 -4.10
CA TYR A 32 3.26 5.52 -4.06
C TYR A 32 3.06 6.87 -3.38
N LEU A 33 3.96 7.21 -2.48
CA LEU A 33 3.99 8.48 -1.76
C LEU A 33 5.19 9.29 -2.27
N PRO A 34 5.01 10.14 -3.28
CA PRO A 34 6.15 10.82 -3.92
C PRO A 34 6.89 11.76 -2.99
N ARG A 35 6.21 12.31 -1.98
CA ARG A 35 6.82 13.25 -1.05
C ARG A 35 7.92 12.62 -0.20
N VAL A 36 7.76 11.36 0.15
CA VAL A 36 8.71 10.63 0.99
C VAL A 36 9.45 9.52 0.22
N GLY A 37 9.03 9.23 -1.00
CA GLY A 37 9.66 8.22 -1.84
C GLY A 37 9.40 6.79 -1.37
N TYR A 38 8.27 6.53 -0.75
CA TYR A 38 7.89 5.20 -0.26
C TYR A 38 6.66 4.68 -0.95
N PHE A 39 6.56 3.35 -1.03
CA PHE A 39 5.33 2.65 -1.34
C PHE A 39 4.69 2.16 -0.06
N VAL A 40 3.38 2.35 0.07
CA VAL A 40 2.57 1.73 1.12
C VAL A 40 1.88 0.51 0.52
N TYR A 41 2.15 -0.66 1.07
CA TYR A 41 1.46 -1.89 0.68
C TYR A 41 0.37 -2.16 1.69
N TYR A 42 -0.84 -2.38 1.23
CA TYR A 42 -1.99 -2.54 2.11
C TYR A 42 -3.00 -3.53 1.53
N ARG A 43 -3.85 -4.02 2.39
CA ARG A 43 -4.99 -4.86 2.01
C ARG A 43 -6.21 -4.49 2.83
N VAL A 44 -7.39 -4.80 2.29
CA VAL A 44 -8.66 -4.59 2.99
C VAL A 44 -9.19 -5.93 3.44
N ARG A 45 -9.51 -6.03 4.71
CA ARG A 45 -10.14 -7.22 5.31
C ARG A 45 -11.43 -6.79 6.00
N GLY A 46 -12.57 -7.11 5.39
CA GLY A 46 -13.85 -6.69 5.91
C GLY A 46 -13.91 -5.17 6.01
N THR A 47 -14.00 -4.65 7.22
CA THR A 47 -14.03 -3.21 7.49
C THR A 47 -12.67 -2.63 7.87
N PHE A 48 -11.62 -3.47 7.89
CA PHE A 48 -10.27 -3.04 8.27
C PHE A 48 -9.40 -2.81 7.05
N LEU A 49 -8.61 -1.76 7.10
CA LEU A 49 -7.51 -1.55 6.18
C LEU A 49 -6.23 -1.88 6.94
N GLU A 50 -5.48 -2.84 6.43
CA GLU A 50 -4.25 -3.32 7.07
C GLU A 50 -3.05 -2.91 6.22
N VAL A 51 -2.13 -2.14 6.80
CA VAL A 51 -0.86 -1.82 6.15
C VAL A 51 0.09 -2.99 6.38
N VAL A 52 0.55 -3.59 5.30
CA VAL A 52 1.39 -4.80 5.39
C VAL A 52 2.87 -4.49 5.23
N ALA A 53 3.22 -3.38 4.57
CA ALA A 53 4.62 -2.98 4.42
C ALA A 53 4.74 -1.52 3.99
N PHE A 54 5.87 -0.90 4.40
CA PHE A 54 6.38 0.32 3.80
C PHE A 54 7.67 -0.03 3.09
N TRP A 55 7.82 0.42 1.85
CA TRP A 55 8.98 0.05 1.05
C TRP A 55 9.55 1.25 0.34
N HIS A 56 10.81 1.55 0.58
CA HIS A 56 11.48 2.67 -0.08
C HIS A 56 11.61 2.40 -1.58
N SER A 57 11.26 3.39 -2.41
CA SER A 57 11.26 3.24 -3.87
C SER A 57 12.62 2.90 -4.46
N ARG A 58 13.70 3.24 -3.78
CA ARG A 58 15.07 2.98 -4.23
C ARG A 58 15.54 1.55 -4.01
N ARG A 59 14.77 0.73 -3.33
CA ARG A 59 15.17 -0.65 -3.06
C ARG A 59 15.18 -1.57 -4.28
N GLY A 60 14.49 -1.16 -5.33
CA GLY A 60 14.50 -1.90 -6.59
C GLY A 60 13.65 -3.15 -6.63
N VAL A 61 13.54 -3.89 -5.54
CA VAL A 61 12.65 -5.05 -5.41
C VAL A 61 11.63 -4.77 -4.34
N GLY A 62 10.41 -5.24 -4.56
CA GLY A 62 9.34 -5.09 -3.60
C GLY A 62 9.46 -6.03 -2.41
N PRO A 63 8.61 -5.85 -1.39
CA PRO A 63 8.62 -6.73 -0.23
C PRO A 63 8.14 -8.13 -0.58
N SER A 64 8.60 -9.09 0.20
CA SER A 64 8.15 -10.48 0.07
C SER A 64 6.78 -10.60 0.77
N LEU A 65 5.75 -10.75 -0.02
CA LEU A 65 4.36 -10.86 0.45
C LEU A 65 3.80 -12.28 0.18
#